data_3f6d7c068f0478dd4cc24b08386d2bb0
#
_entry.id   3f6d7c068f0478dd4cc24b08386d2bb0
#
_cell.length_a   1.000
_cell.length_b   1.000
_cell.length_c   1.000
_cell.angle_alpha   90.00
_cell.angle_beta   90.00
_cell.angle_gamma   90.00
#
_symmetry.space_group_name_H-M   'P 1'
#
loop_
_entity.id
_entity.type
_entity.pdbx_description
1 polymer ?
#
loop_
_entity_poly.entity_id
_entity_poly.type
_entity_poly.pdbx_seq_one_letter_code
_entity_poly.pdbx_strand_id
1 'polypeptide(L)'
;FSLGWLERQFRADAARSSRRLRLAALLAAAAVIALGGLLYWGGAKQTGPRVVVGSKDFTEQVILAEIVAQVIETRTGIEVERRFELGGDLCHRAMISGEMDIYVEYTGTAFSAILKHDPITDARKAYLQVKQEYAERFDLEWLEPLGFNNTFAILVRGEDARRLGLKNISDIAPYSPRWRAGFGQDFMSREDGYPGFARVYGLRFTEPPREMDLSLTYRALANRQVDVIAGNSTDGLINKLDLYQLADDRSYFPPYEAAAVARREALDRHPEIREALGGLAGKISDDEMRRLNYSVDGEGRDPKDVAREFLSSINR
;
A
#
# COMPACT_ATOMS: atom_id res chain seq x y z
N PHE A 1 91.17 -6.81 22.01
CA PHE A 1 90.09 -6.08 22.76
C PHE A 1 89.22 -5.28 21.83
N SER A 2 88.33 -5.78 20.93
CA SER A 2 87.31 -4.92 20.31
C SER A 2 86.14 -5.62 19.64
N LEU A 3 86.24 -6.89 19.27
CA LEU A 3 85.11 -7.50 18.53
C LEU A 3 83.90 -7.91 19.38
N GLY A 4 84.14 -8.38 20.67
CA GLY A 4 83.03 -8.76 21.53
C GLY A 4 82.21 -7.62 22.15
N TRP A 5 82.76 -6.38 22.08
CA TRP A 5 81.99 -5.19 22.52
C TRP A 5 81.04 -4.70 21.46
N LEU A 6 81.52 -4.71 20.20
CA LEU A 6 80.66 -4.35 19.06
C LEU A 6 79.48 -5.33 18.87
N GLU A 7 79.74 -6.63 18.98
CA GLU A 7 78.62 -7.63 18.91
C GLU A 7 77.57 -7.44 20.01
N ARG A 8 77.99 -7.09 21.25
CA ARG A 8 77.06 -6.83 22.33
C ARG A 8 76.23 -5.57 22.09
N GLN A 9 76.83 -4.51 21.53
CA GLN A 9 76.09 -3.30 21.18
C GLN A 9 75.06 -3.56 20.03
N PHE A 10 75.47 -4.26 18.95
CA PHE A 10 74.56 -4.60 17.84
C PHE A 10 73.40 -5.50 18.32
N ARG A 11 73.61 -6.46 19.20
CA ARG A 11 72.53 -7.28 19.78
C ARG A 11 71.62 -6.47 20.70
N ALA A 12 72.14 -5.52 21.46
CA ALA A 12 71.34 -4.66 22.33
C ALA A 12 70.47 -3.67 21.50
N ASP A 13 71.04 -3.12 20.42
CA ASP A 13 70.26 -2.23 19.53
C ASP A 13 69.20 -2.95 18.69
N ALA A 14 69.51 -4.17 18.24
CA ALA A 14 68.53 -5.03 17.56
C ALA A 14 67.39 -5.45 18.52
N ALA A 15 67.69 -5.75 19.78
CA ALA A 15 66.69 -6.07 20.79
C ALA A 15 65.83 -4.85 21.18
N ARG A 16 66.39 -3.64 21.23
CA ARG A 16 65.65 -2.39 21.45
C ARG A 16 64.79 -2.01 20.23
N SER A 17 65.30 -2.19 19.02
CA SER A 17 64.52 -1.98 17.77
C SER A 17 63.34 -2.92 17.67
N SER A 18 63.54 -4.23 17.96
CA SER A 18 62.46 -5.23 17.93
C SER A 18 61.40 -5.00 19.01
N ARG A 19 61.78 -4.51 20.21
CA ARG A 19 60.81 -4.09 21.24
C ARG A 19 59.98 -2.87 20.80
N ARG A 20 60.62 -1.86 20.18
CA ARG A 20 59.89 -0.66 19.66
C ARG A 20 58.93 -1.02 18.54
N LEU A 21 59.36 -1.90 17.63
CA LEU A 21 58.49 -2.42 16.55
C LEU A 21 57.29 -3.23 17.10
N ARG A 22 57.49 -4.08 18.10
CA ARG A 22 56.39 -4.80 18.76
C ARG A 22 55.41 -3.87 19.50
N LEU A 23 55.96 -2.85 20.19
CA LEU A 23 55.08 -1.85 20.84
C LEU A 23 54.29 -1.03 19.86
N ALA A 24 54.89 -0.61 18.73
CA ALA A 24 54.21 0.09 17.67
C ALA A 24 53.10 -0.75 16.99
N ALA A 25 53.37 -2.05 16.77
CA ALA A 25 52.38 -2.99 16.24
C ALA A 25 51.20 -3.22 17.22
N LEU A 26 51.47 -3.32 18.53
CA LEU A 26 50.40 -3.44 19.53
C LEU A 26 49.56 -2.17 19.64
N LEU A 27 50.18 -1.00 19.59
CA LEU A 27 49.44 0.27 19.58
C LEU A 27 48.60 0.46 18.32
N ALA A 28 49.11 0.07 17.15
CA ALA A 28 48.37 0.08 15.89
C ALA A 28 47.18 -0.89 15.95
N ALA A 29 47.37 -2.11 16.47
CA ALA A 29 46.29 -3.08 16.67
C ALA A 29 45.22 -2.56 17.66
N ALA A 30 45.63 -1.96 18.78
CA ALA A 30 44.71 -1.33 19.74
C ALA A 30 43.92 -0.15 19.12
N ALA A 31 44.59 0.66 18.30
CA ALA A 31 43.94 1.77 17.60
C ALA A 31 42.89 1.26 16.58
N VAL A 32 43.20 0.18 15.84
CA VAL A 32 42.23 -0.46 14.92
C VAL A 32 41.03 -1.04 15.66
N ILE A 33 41.27 -1.70 16.79
CA ILE A 33 40.18 -2.24 17.63
C ILE A 33 39.33 -1.11 18.22
N ALA A 34 39.98 -0.04 18.72
CA ALA A 34 39.26 1.13 19.24
C ALA A 34 38.46 1.86 18.15
N LEU A 35 39.03 2.02 16.95
CA LEU A 35 38.34 2.61 15.81
C LEU A 35 37.17 1.70 15.32
N GLY A 36 37.38 0.39 15.27
CA GLY A 36 36.34 -0.59 14.98
C GLY A 36 35.22 -0.58 16.02
N GLY A 37 35.54 -0.48 17.29
CA GLY A 37 34.59 -0.32 18.39
C GLY A 37 33.81 0.98 18.33
N LEU A 38 34.47 2.10 17.99
CA LEU A 38 33.84 3.42 17.79
C LEU A 38 32.91 3.42 16.57
N LEU A 39 33.31 2.80 15.47
CA LEU A 39 32.49 2.64 14.26
C LEU A 39 31.30 1.68 14.52
N TYR A 40 31.50 0.61 15.27
CA TYR A 40 30.43 -0.31 15.67
C TYR A 40 29.43 0.33 16.63
N TRP A 41 29.91 1.10 17.60
CA TRP A 41 29.05 1.84 18.56
C TRP A 41 28.45 3.12 17.96
N GLY A 42 29.16 3.83 17.08
CA GLY A 42 28.64 5.01 16.36
C GLY A 42 27.66 4.65 15.25
N GLY A 43 27.69 3.41 14.75
CA GLY A 43 26.73 2.89 13.75
C GLY A 43 25.46 2.27 14.35
N ALA A 44 25.45 1.98 15.66
CA ALA A 44 24.21 1.71 16.36
C ALA A 44 23.47 3.06 16.59
N LYS A 45 22.84 3.60 15.53
CA LYS A 45 21.71 4.50 15.73
C LYS A 45 20.79 3.78 16.73
N GLN A 46 20.56 4.36 17.88
CA GLN A 46 19.42 4.00 18.72
C GLN A 46 18.21 4.27 17.84
N THR A 47 17.80 3.26 17.08
CA THR A 47 16.48 3.26 16.45
C THR A 47 15.52 3.15 17.62
N GLY A 48 14.87 4.25 17.97
CA GLY A 48 13.69 4.25 18.80
C GLY A 48 12.68 3.22 18.29
N PRO A 49 11.58 3.00 18.97
CA PRO A 49 10.54 2.11 18.50
C PRO A 49 10.16 2.53 17.07
N ARG A 50 10.34 1.62 16.13
CA ARG A 50 10.12 1.87 14.72
C ARG A 50 9.04 0.92 14.23
N VAL A 51 8.08 1.46 13.48
CA VAL A 51 6.98 0.71 12.86
C VAL A 51 7.08 0.87 11.36
N VAL A 52 6.91 -0.22 10.63
CA VAL A 52 6.96 -0.23 9.16
C VAL A 52 5.53 -0.15 8.62
N VAL A 53 5.21 0.94 7.93
CA VAL A 53 3.94 1.12 7.22
C VAL A 53 4.15 0.96 5.73
N GLY A 54 3.34 0.13 5.10
CA GLY A 54 3.40 -0.15 3.67
C GLY A 54 2.19 0.30 2.87
N SER A 55 2.34 0.35 1.54
CA SER A 55 1.24 0.56 0.59
C SER A 55 1.35 -0.34 -0.62
N LYS A 56 0.20 -0.59 -1.28
CA LYS A 56 0.17 -1.08 -2.66
C LYS A 56 0.60 0.03 -3.63
N ASP A 57 0.76 -0.32 -4.91
CA ASP A 57 1.38 0.48 -5.98
C ASP A 57 0.40 1.41 -6.73
N PHE A 58 -0.61 1.97 -6.04
CA PHE A 58 -1.52 2.95 -6.63
C PHE A 58 -1.83 4.09 -5.66
N THR A 59 -2.19 5.24 -6.23
CA THR A 59 -2.31 6.55 -5.56
C THR A 59 -3.08 6.49 -4.25
N GLU A 60 -4.28 5.91 -4.24
CA GLU A 60 -5.11 5.81 -3.04
C GLU A 60 -4.38 5.12 -1.88
N GLN A 61 -3.68 4.04 -2.18
CA GLN A 61 -2.95 3.28 -1.17
C GLN A 61 -1.77 4.06 -0.60
N VAL A 62 -1.07 4.84 -1.43
CA VAL A 62 0.01 5.71 -0.96
C VAL A 62 -0.52 6.82 -0.06
N ILE A 63 -1.65 7.44 -0.43
CA ILE A 63 -2.33 8.45 0.41
C ILE A 63 -2.74 7.86 1.76
N LEU A 64 -3.38 6.68 1.74
CA LEU A 64 -3.84 6.00 2.96
C LEU A 64 -2.67 5.60 3.86
N ALA A 65 -1.58 5.11 3.28
CA ALA A 65 -0.38 4.76 4.03
C ALA A 65 0.29 6.01 4.64
N GLU A 66 0.31 7.15 3.93
CA GLU A 66 0.76 8.43 4.48
C GLU A 66 -0.14 8.92 5.61
N ILE A 67 -1.47 8.78 5.50
CA ILE A 67 -2.42 9.11 6.58
C ILE A 67 -2.12 8.26 7.82
N VAL A 68 -1.97 6.95 7.66
CA VAL A 68 -1.64 6.01 8.75
C VAL A 68 -0.29 6.38 9.39
N ALA A 69 0.74 6.57 8.57
CA ALA A 69 2.09 6.91 9.05
C ALA A 69 2.08 8.23 9.85
N GLN A 70 1.48 9.28 9.31
CA GLN A 70 1.44 10.59 9.96
C GLN A 70 0.60 10.59 11.24
N VAL A 71 -0.49 9.81 11.31
CA VAL A 71 -1.27 9.63 12.55
C VAL A 71 -0.43 8.95 13.63
N ILE A 72 0.29 7.89 13.28
CA ILE A 72 1.19 7.21 14.24
C ILE A 72 2.25 8.20 14.73
N GLU A 73 2.98 8.85 13.82
CA GLU A 73 4.05 9.80 14.17
C GLU A 73 3.54 10.94 15.06
N THR A 74 2.39 11.54 14.72
CA THR A 74 1.89 12.72 15.42
C THR A 74 1.22 12.43 16.77
N ARG A 75 0.56 11.29 16.90
CA ARG A 75 -0.16 10.93 18.12
C ARG A 75 0.63 10.11 19.10
N THR A 76 1.63 9.37 18.64
CA THR A 76 2.41 8.45 19.50
C THR A 76 3.88 8.84 19.62
N GLY A 77 4.41 9.62 18.67
CA GLY A 77 5.85 9.93 18.60
C GLY A 77 6.72 8.77 18.10
N ILE A 78 6.12 7.66 17.67
CA ILE A 78 6.85 6.51 17.10
C ILE A 78 7.32 6.88 15.71
N GLU A 79 8.61 6.60 15.41
CA GLU A 79 9.17 6.77 14.07
C GLU A 79 8.59 5.73 13.11
N VAL A 80 8.12 6.16 11.93
CA VAL A 80 7.56 5.28 10.91
C VAL A 80 8.49 5.14 9.71
N GLU A 81 8.86 3.90 9.40
CA GLU A 81 9.46 3.55 8.11
C GLU A 81 8.39 3.35 7.06
N ARG A 82 8.51 4.04 5.94
CA ARG A 82 7.59 3.96 4.80
C ARG A 82 8.11 2.98 3.76
N ARG A 83 7.34 1.93 3.44
CA ARG A 83 7.59 0.96 2.37
C ARG A 83 6.43 0.93 1.40
N PHE A 84 6.38 1.92 0.55
CA PHE A 84 5.26 2.15 -0.36
C PHE A 84 5.46 1.50 -1.73
N GLU A 85 4.36 1.46 -2.51
CA GLU A 85 4.33 1.02 -3.91
C GLU A 85 4.73 -0.46 -4.12
N LEU A 86 4.24 -1.34 -3.26
CA LEU A 86 4.43 -2.78 -3.39
C LEU A 86 3.31 -3.41 -4.23
N GLY A 87 3.65 -3.97 -5.38
CA GLY A 87 2.68 -4.55 -6.30
C GLY A 87 2.02 -5.86 -5.81
N GLY A 88 0.81 -6.12 -6.26
CA GLY A 88 0.10 -7.38 -6.06
C GLY A 88 -0.18 -7.71 -4.59
N ASP A 89 0.19 -8.94 -4.16
CA ASP A 89 0.03 -9.44 -2.80
C ASP A 89 1.25 -9.23 -1.89
N LEU A 90 2.23 -8.43 -2.35
CA LEU A 90 3.50 -8.23 -1.63
C LEU A 90 3.30 -7.62 -0.24
N CYS A 91 2.35 -6.70 -0.06
CA CYS A 91 2.02 -6.16 1.26
C CYS A 91 1.59 -7.28 2.23
N HIS A 92 0.65 -8.13 1.82
CA HIS A 92 0.17 -9.23 2.66
C HIS A 92 1.30 -10.21 3.02
N ARG A 93 2.16 -10.55 2.05
CA ARG A 93 3.33 -11.40 2.31
C ARG A 93 4.34 -10.77 3.24
N ALA A 94 4.61 -9.47 3.09
CA ALA A 94 5.50 -8.71 3.98
C ALA A 94 4.96 -8.63 5.42
N MET A 95 3.63 -8.56 5.59
CA MET A 95 2.99 -8.66 6.91
C MET A 95 3.25 -10.03 7.56
N ILE A 96 3.05 -11.11 6.80
CA ILE A 96 3.24 -12.48 7.30
C ILE A 96 4.72 -12.75 7.63
N SER A 97 5.66 -12.26 6.81
CA SER A 97 7.09 -12.44 7.04
C SER A 97 7.66 -11.55 8.16
N GLY A 98 6.89 -10.57 8.64
CA GLY A 98 7.35 -9.61 9.65
C GLY A 98 8.20 -8.46 9.11
N GLU A 99 8.25 -8.29 7.81
CA GLU A 99 8.95 -7.18 7.15
C GLU A 99 8.16 -5.87 7.14
N MET A 100 6.85 -5.96 7.39
CA MET A 100 5.91 -4.83 7.46
C MET A 100 5.01 -5.01 8.68
N ASP A 101 4.66 -3.92 9.36
CA ASP A 101 3.84 -3.95 10.56
C ASP A 101 2.38 -3.53 10.29
N ILE A 102 2.15 -2.60 9.35
CA ILE A 102 0.82 -2.05 9.07
C ILE A 102 0.69 -1.71 7.58
N TYR A 103 -0.47 -1.99 7.00
CA TYR A 103 -0.91 -1.48 5.69
C TYR A 103 -2.43 -1.33 5.65
N VAL A 104 -2.97 -0.68 4.62
CA VAL A 104 -4.42 -0.63 4.39
C VAL A 104 -4.82 -1.70 3.39
N GLU A 105 -5.86 -2.46 3.72
CA GLU A 105 -6.42 -3.49 2.84
C GLU A 105 -7.93 -3.33 2.70
N TYR A 106 -8.49 -3.92 1.66
CA TYR A 106 -9.92 -3.90 1.36
C TYR A 106 -10.58 -5.23 1.69
N THR A 107 -11.76 -5.18 2.30
CA THR A 107 -12.49 -6.39 2.73
C THR A 107 -12.73 -7.37 1.58
N GLY A 108 -13.12 -6.89 0.39
CA GLY A 108 -13.35 -7.75 -0.76
C GLY A 108 -12.09 -8.43 -1.28
N THR A 109 -10.94 -7.72 -1.30
CA THR A 109 -9.64 -8.31 -1.66
C THR A 109 -9.24 -9.38 -0.66
N ALA A 110 -9.33 -9.07 0.64
CA ALA A 110 -9.01 -10.03 1.69
C ALA A 110 -9.89 -11.27 1.63
N PHE A 111 -11.20 -11.07 1.46
CA PHE A 111 -12.21 -12.14 1.45
C PHE A 111 -12.03 -13.07 0.25
N SER A 112 -11.99 -12.50 -0.96
CA SER A 112 -12.00 -13.30 -2.20
C SER A 112 -10.60 -13.65 -2.70
N ALA A 113 -9.65 -12.69 -2.72
CA ALA A 113 -8.35 -12.94 -3.31
C ALA A 113 -7.36 -13.61 -2.34
N ILE A 114 -7.41 -13.32 -1.03
CA ILE A 114 -6.47 -13.87 -0.04
C ILE A 114 -7.05 -15.10 0.65
N LEU A 115 -8.25 -14.99 1.22
CA LEU A 115 -8.92 -16.08 1.95
C LEU A 115 -9.58 -17.11 1.04
N LYS A 116 -9.78 -16.79 -0.24
CA LYS A 116 -10.35 -17.67 -1.28
C LYS A 116 -11.81 -18.07 -1.02
N HIS A 117 -12.60 -17.16 -0.47
CA HIS A 117 -14.04 -17.33 -0.33
C HIS A 117 -14.79 -16.84 -1.57
N ASP A 118 -15.96 -17.43 -1.82
CA ASP A 118 -16.88 -16.90 -2.81
C ASP A 118 -17.37 -15.51 -2.40
N PRO A 119 -17.46 -14.53 -3.33
CA PRO A 119 -17.88 -13.17 -3.03
C PRO A 119 -19.25 -13.11 -2.34
N ILE A 120 -19.37 -12.24 -1.34
CA ILE A 120 -20.64 -11.94 -0.66
C ILE A 120 -20.93 -10.45 -0.70
N THR A 121 -22.20 -10.07 -0.65
CA THR A 121 -22.64 -8.67 -0.76
C THR A 121 -22.89 -7.99 0.59
N ASP A 122 -22.92 -8.75 1.67
CA ASP A 122 -23.09 -8.24 3.04
C ASP A 122 -21.74 -7.73 3.58
N ALA A 123 -21.56 -6.40 3.59
CA ALA A 123 -20.33 -5.74 4.03
C ALA A 123 -19.96 -6.08 5.48
N ARG A 124 -20.96 -6.08 6.37
CA ARG A 124 -20.72 -6.39 7.79
C ARG A 124 -20.25 -7.83 7.99
N LYS A 125 -20.87 -8.77 7.28
CA LYS A 125 -20.47 -10.17 7.33
C LYS A 125 -19.08 -10.37 6.76
N ALA A 126 -18.79 -9.76 5.59
CA ALA A 126 -17.46 -9.81 4.99
C ALA A 126 -16.38 -9.29 5.95
N TYR A 127 -16.59 -8.12 6.53
CA TYR A 127 -15.64 -7.53 7.48
C TYR A 127 -15.41 -8.42 8.71
N LEU A 128 -16.48 -8.90 9.35
CA LEU A 128 -16.35 -9.73 10.56
C LEU A 128 -15.64 -11.06 10.28
N GLN A 129 -15.93 -11.70 9.15
CA GLN A 129 -15.27 -12.93 8.77
C GLN A 129 -13.79 -12.73 8.44
N VAL A 130 -13.46 -11.68 7.65
CA VAL A 130 -12.07 -11.32 7.37
C VAL A 130 -11.30 -11.01 8.66
N LYS A 131 -11.88 -10.22 9.56
CA LYS A 131 -11.27 -9.86 10.85
C LYS A 131 -10.96 -11.10 11.69
N GLN A 132 -11.90 -12.04 11.76
CA GLN A 132 -11.71 -13.29 12.49
C GLN A 132 -10.63 -14.17 11.85
N GLU A 133 -10.73 -14.46 10.55
CA GLU A 133 -9.81 -15.39 9.89
C GLU A 133 -8.37 -14.83 9.78
N TYR A 134 -8.21 -13.52 9.63
CA TYR A 134 -6.88 -12.89 9.65
C TYR A 134 -6.22 -13.01 11.02
N ALA A 135 -6.99 -12.85 12.10
CA ALA A 135 -6.49 -13.04 13.45
C ALA A 135 -6.09 -14.49 13.73
N GLU A 136 -6.90 -15.46 13.27
CA GLU A 136 -6.67 -16.88 13.51
C GLU A 136 -5.54 -17.48 12.65
N ARG A 137 -5.47 -17.07 11.35
CA ARG A 137 -4.56 -17.70 10.37
C ARG A 137 -3.22 -17.00 10.23
N PHE A 138 -3.19 -15.69 10.45
CA PHE A 138 -2.03 -14.86 10.12
C PHE A 138 -1.50 -14.03 11.30
N ASP A 139 -2.20 -14.05 12.45
CA ASP A 139 -1.91 -13.18 13.61
C ASP A 139 -1.92 -11.68 13.24
N LEU A 140 -2.85 -11.31 12.33
CA LEU A 140 -3.09 -9.95 11.86
C LEU A 140 -4.43 -9.43 12.39
N GLU A 141 -4.44 -8.20 12.88
CA GLU A 141 -5.62 -7.52 13.40
C GLU A 141 -6.17 -6.52 12.39
N TRP A 142 -7.45 -6.66 12.03
CA TRP A 142 -8.20 -5.67 11.25
C TRP A 142 -8.78 -4.63 12.20
N LEU A 143 -8.38 -3.37 11.99
CA LEU A 143 -8.95 -2.23 12.71
C LEU A 143 -10.29 -1.84 12.08
N GLU A 144 -11.00 -0.86 12.71
CA GLU A 144 -12.30 -0.44 12.20
C GLU A 144 -12.19 0.20 10.81
N PRO A 145 -13.20 0.01 9.93
CA PRO A 145 -13.21 0.57 8.59
C PRO A 145 -13.06 2.09 8.58
N LEU A 146 -12.34 2.60 7.59
CA LEU A 146 -12.05 4.03 7.44
C LEU A 146 -13.28 4.86 7.03
N GLY A 147 -14.30 4.22 6.42
CA GLY A 147 -15.60 4.82 6.13
C GLY A 147 -15.94 4.94 4.64
N PHE A 148 -15.13 4.41 3.75
CA PHE A 148 -15.39 4.38 2.31
C PHE A 148 -15.28 2.97 1.73
N ASN A 149 -15.87 2.80 0.54
CA ASN A 149 -15.91 1.54 -0.20
C ASN A 149 -15.34 1.75 -1.60
N ASN A 150 -14.16 1.19 -1.87
CA ASN A 150 -13.53 1.26 -3.19
C ASN A 150 -13.79 -0.01 -4.00
N THR A 151 -15.01 -0.13 -4.53
CA THR A 151 -15.39 -1.25 -5.39
C THR A 151 -14.99 -1.01 -6.86
N PHE A 152 -15.06 -2.05 -7.68
CA PHE A 152 -14.99 -1.88 -9.12
C PHE A 152 -16.14 -1.00 -9.61
N ALA A 153 -15.80 0.04 -10.36
CA ALA A 153 -16.75 0.95 -10.99
C ALA A 153 -16.83 0.68 -12.49
N ILE A 154 -18.01 0.31 -12.98
CA ILE A 154 -18.25 0.21 -14.42
C ILE A 154 -18.61 1.60 -14.93
N LEU A 155 -17.76 2.13 -15.78
CA LEU A 155 -17.78 3.52 -16.22
C LEU A 155 -18.05 3.61 -17.72
N VAL A 156 -18.88 4.57 -18.05
CA VAL A 156 -19.14 5.03 -19.43
C VAL A 156 -18.94 6.55 -19.51
N ARG A 157 -18.87 7.13 -20.70
CA ARG A 157 -18.86 8.59 -20.84
C ARG A 157 -20.18 9.18 -20.35
N GLY A 158 -20.14 10.28 -19.61
CA GLY A 158 -21.34 10.96 -19.10
C GLY A 158 -22.30 11.37 -20.22
N GLU A 159 -21.79 11.84 -21.36
CA GLU A 159 -22.61 12.17 -22.53
C GLU A 159 -23.35 10.94 -23.09
N ASP A 160 -22.70 9.76 -23.12
CA ASP A 160 -23.35 8.53 -23.59
C ASP A 160 -24.38 8.04 -22.58
N ALA A 161 -24.11 8.13 -21.28
CA ALA A 161 -25.08 7.82 -20.24
C ALA A 161 -26.35 8.68 -20.38
N ARG A 162 -26.18 9.98 -20.53
CA ARG A 162 -27.31 10.91 -20.73
C ARG A 162 -28.06 10.65 -22.01
N ARG A 163 -27.36 10.46 -23.13
CA ARG A 163 -27.96 10.24 -24.47
C ARG A 163 -28.71 8.92 -24.57
N LEU A 164 -28.20 7.85 -23.95
CA LEU A 164 -28.77 6.49 -24.00
C LEU A 164 -29.65 6.17 -22.80
N GLY A 165 -29.73 7.07 -21.81
CA GLY A 165 -30.52 6.87 -20.59
C GLY A 165 -29.95 5.78 -19.65
N LEU A 166 -28.62 5.55 -19.68
CA LEU A 166 -27.98 4.51 -18.91
C LEU A 166 -27.91 4.91 -17.44
N LYS A 167 -28.30 4.02 -16.55
CA LYS A 167 -28.23 4.19 -15.10
C LYS A 167 -27.55 3.00 -14.41
N ASN A 168 -27.83 1.80 -14.91
CA ASN A 168 -27.43 0.53 -14.32
C ASN A 168 -26.48 -0.22 -15.24
N ILE A 169 -25.71 -1.12 -14.69
CA ILE A 169 -24.83 -2.00 -15.49
C ILE A 169 -25.65 -2.85 -16.47
N SER A 170 -26.84 -3.32 -16.07
CA SER A 170 -27.72 -4.08 -16.98
C SER A 170 -28.12 -3.30 -18.23
N ASP A 171 -28.14 -1.97 -18.18
CA ASP A 171 -28.57 -1.11 -19.32
C ASP A 171 -27.60 -1.15 -20.49
N ILE A 172 -26.32 -1.55 -20.27
CA ILE A 172 -25.35 -1.64 -21.37
C ILE A 172 -25.42 -2.95 -22.16
N ALA A 173 -26.14 -3.96 -21.69
CA ALA A 173 -26.21 -5.26 -22.35
C ALA A 173 -26.67 -5.19 -23.83
N PRO A 174 -27.68 -4.40 -24.20
CA PRO A 174 -28.11 -4.24 -25.62
C PRO A 174 -27.05 -3.57 -26.50
N TYR A 175 -26.15 -2.78 -25.93
CA TYR A 175 -25.12 -2.04 -26.64
C TYR A 175 -23.80 -2.79 -26.74
N SER A 176 -23.54 -3.71 -25.78
CA SER A 176 -22.27 -4.45 -25.66
C SER A 176 -21.81 -5.12 -26.97
N PRO A 177 -22.67 -5.67 -27.86
CA PRO A 177 -22.21 -6.27 -29.11
C PRO A 177 -21.55 -5.29 -30.09
N ARG A 178 -21.69 -3.98 -29.88
CA ARG A 178 -21.11 -2.94 -30.73
C ARG A 178 -20.10 -2.08 -30.01
N TRP A 179 -19.93 -2.30 -28.71
CA TRP A 179 -19.03 -1.55 -27.86
C TRP A 179 -17.67 -2.23 -27.73
N ARG A 180 -16.67 -1.40 -27.56
CA ARG A 180 -15.30 -1.81 -27.24
C ARG A 180 -15.12 -1.66 -25.73
N ALA A 181 -14.68 -2.72 -25.07
CA ALA A 181 -14.36 -2.71 -23.66
C ALA A 181 -12.84 -2.56 -23.45
N GLY A 182 -12.45 -1.82 -22.41
CA GLY A 182 -11.07 -1.69 -21.96
C GLY A 182 -11.00 -1.91 -20.47
N PHE A 183 -10.16 -2.87 -20.00
CA PHE A 183 -10.10 -3.24 -18.59
C PHE A 183 -8.66 -3.35 -18.12
N GLY A 184 -8.44 -3.06 -16.84
CA GLY A 184 -7.18 -3.30 -16.18
C GLY A 184 -6.90 -4.79 -15.96
N GLN A 185 -5.63 -5.14 -15.77
CA GLN A 185 -5.18 -6.52 -15.59
C GLN A 185 -5.89 -7.22 -14.43
N ASP A 186 -6.03 -6.55 -13.29
CA ASP A 186 -6.72 -7.11 -12.11
C ASP A 186 -8.17 -7.49 -12.44
N PHE A 187 -8.90 -6.60 -13.11
CA PHE A 187 -10.29 -6.88 -13.50
C PHE A 187 -10.38 -8.03 -14.52
N MET A 188 -9.40 -8.17 -15.40
CA MET A 188 -9.36 -9.27 -16.37
C MET A 188 -9.04 -10.62 -15.74
N SER A 189 -8.20 -10.66 -14.70
CA SER A 189 -7.66 -11.90 -14.13
C SER A 189 -8.41 -12.44 -12.91
N ARG A 190 -9.15 -11.60 -12.19
CA ARG A 190 -9.84 -11.98 -10.94
C ARG A 190 -11.14 -12.73 -11.22
N GLU A 191 -11.52 -13.63 -10.30
CA GLU A 191 -12.79 -14.36 -10.35
C GLU A 191 -14.02 -13.45 -10.20
N ASP A 192 -13.89 -12.39 -9.36
CA ASP A 192 -14.89 -11.32 -9.19
C ASP A 192 -14.75 -10.21 -10.24
N GLY A 193 -13.94 -10.43 -11.27
CA GLY A 193 -13.71 -9.53 -12.39
C GLY A 193 -14.50 -9.90 -13.65
N TYR A 194 -13.87 -9.67 -14.83
CA TYR A 194 -14.53 -9.69 -16.14
C TYR A 194 -15.28 -10.98 -16.47
N PRO A 195 -14.76 -12.20 -16.32
CA PRO A 195 -15.44 -13.43 -16.74
C PRO A 195 -16.79 -13.65 -16.03
N GLY A 196 -16.82 -13.42 -14.73
CA GLY A 196 -18.03 -13.49 -13.91
C GLY A 196 -18.99 -12.34 -14.22
N PHE A 197 -18.46 -11.12 -14.30
CA PHE A 197 -19.19 -9.91 -14.62
C PHE A 197 -19.92 -10.00 -15.95
N ALA A 198 -19.22 -10.38 -17.04
CA ALA A 198 -19.83 -10.50 -18.36
C ALA A 198 -20.94 -11.52 -18.39
N ARG A 199 -20.80 -12.65 -17.69
CA ARG A 199 -21.83 -13.70 -17.58
C ARG A 199 -23.05 -13.22 -16.81
N VAL A 200 -22.84 -12.59 -15.64
CA VAL A 200 -23.94 -12.11 -14.78
C VAL A 200 -24.76 -11.04 -15.49
N TYR A 201 -24.11 -10.10 -16.16
CA TYR A 201 -24.80 -9.01 -16.87
C TYR A 201 -25.17 -9.32 -18.33
N GLY A 202 -24.84 -10.52 -18.83
CA GLY A 202 -25.13 -10.94 -20.20
C GLY A 202 -24.42 -10.12 -21.27
N LEU A 203 -23.22 -9.60 -20.95
CA LEU A 203 -22.45 -8.78 -21.85
C LEU A 203 -21.73 -9.63 -22.90
N ARG A 204 -21.80 -9.21 -24.16
CA ARG A 204 -21.20 -9.93 -25.30
C ARG A 204 -20.50 -8.91 -26.22
N PHE A 205 -19.25 -8.62 -25.90
CA PHE A 205 -18.44 -7.77 -26.77
C PHE A 205 -18.02 -8.54 -28.02
N THR A 206 -18.11 -7.90 -29.20
CA THR A 206 -17.71 -8.55 -30.48
C THR A 206 -16.20 -8.79 -30.52
N GLU A 207 -15.42 -7.82 -30.02
CA GLU A 207 -13.97 -7.96 -29.86
C GLU A 207 -13.67 -8.31 -28.39
N PRO A 208 -12.63 -9.13 -28.13
CA PRO A 208 -12.14 -9.32 -26.75
C PRO A 208 -11.84 -7.97 -26.11
N PRO A 209 -12.16 -7.78 -24.82
CA PRO A 209 -11.77 -6.55 -24.13
C PRO A 209 -10.27 -6.29 -24.23
N ARG A 210 -9.92 -5.02 -24.39
CA ARG A 210 -8.51 -4.60 -24.43
C ARG A 210 -7.98 -4.53 -23.02
N GLU A 211 -6.96 -5.33 -22.72
CA GLU A 211 -6.23 -5.22 -21.48
C GLU A 211 -5.25 -4.04 -21.56
N MET A 212 -5.26 -3.18 -20.56
CA MET A 212 -4.39 -2.01 -20.51
C MET A 212 -4.10 -1.61 -19.06
N ASP A 213 -3.10 -0.78 -18.87
CA ASP A 213 -2.84 -0.16 -17.57
C ASP A 213 -4.10 0.59 -17.07
N LEU A 214 -4.43 0.44 -15.77
CA LEU A 214 -5.62 1.03 -15.18
C LEU A 214 -5.67 2.55 -15.38
N SER A 215 -4.53 3.24 -15.21
CA SER A 215 -4.44 4.69 -15.37
C SER A 215 -4.75 5.16 -16.80
N LEU A 216 -4.51 4.30 -17.79
CA LEU A 216 -4.79 4.58 -19.19
C LEU A 216 -6.26 4.33 -19.57
N THR A 217 -6.99 3.46 -18.86
CA THR A 217 -8.39 3.11 -19.18
C THR A 217 -9.30 4.33 -19.19
N TYR A 218 -9.18 5.21 -18.20
CA TYR A 218 -10.00 6.42 -18.07
C TYR A 218 -9.82 7.37 -19.27
N ARG A 219 -8.56 7.58 -19.68
CA ARG A 219 -8.24 8.42 -20.85
C ARG A 219 -8.70 7.75 -22.16
N ALA A 220 -8.57 6.43 -22.28
CA ALA A 220 -9.05 5.69 -23.42
C ALA A 220 -10.57 5.80 -23.57
N LEU A 221 -11.33 5.79 -22.46
CA LEU A 221 -12.77 6.01 -22.44
C LEU A 221 -13.12 7.45 -22.85
N ALA A 222 -12.49 8.45 -22.24
CA ALA A 222 -12.71 9.85 -22.55
C ALA A 222 -12.39 10.16 -24.02
N ASN A 223 -11.31 9.58 -24.58
CA ASN A 223 -10.87 9.75 -25.97
C ASN A 223 -11.61 8.83 -26.96
N ARG A 224 -12.70 8.16 -26.56
CA ARG A 224 -13.52 7.29 -27.44
C ARG A 224 -12.75 6.11 -28.07
N GLN A 225 -11.64 5.69 -27.47
CA GLN A 225 -10.90 4.49 -27.90
C GLN A 225 -11.61 3.20 -27.43
N VAL A 226 -12.31 3.28 -26.30
CA VAL A 226 -13.20 2.27 -25.73
C VAL A 226 -14.54 2.92 -25.35
N ASP A 227 -15.56 2.12 -25.09
CA ASP A 227 -16.92 2.60 -24.82
C ASP A 227 -17.36 2.27 -23.38
N VAL A 228 -16.70 1.33 -22.72
CA VAL A 228 -16.88 0.95 -21.31
C VAL A 228 -15.56 0.54 -20.71
N ILE A 229 -15.36 0.88 -19.44
CA ILE A 229 -14.21 0.46 -18.64
C ILE A 229 -14.65 -0.05 -17.27
N ALA A 230 -13.77 -0.80 -16.58
CA ALA A 230 -13.82 -1.01 -15.16
C ALA A 230 -12.70 -0.17 -14.52
N GLY A 231 -13.06 0.70 -13.62
CA GLY A 231 -12.18 1.53 -12.82
C GLY A 231 -12.40 1.30 -11.34
N ASN A 232 -11.91 2.20 -10.51
CA ASN A 232 -12.15 2.23 -9.06
C ASN A 232 -13.20 3.30 -8.73
N SER A 233 -14.14 3.00 -7.85
CA SER A 233 -15.26 3.91 -7.53
C SER A 233 -14.81 5.20 -6.84
N THR A 234 -13.63 5.23 -6.27
CA THR A 234 -13.01 6.38 -5.59
C THR A 234 -12.01 7.15 -6.48
N ASP A 235 -11.91 6.81 -7.78
CA ASP A 235 -10.97 7.47 -8.68
C ASP A 235 -11.39 8.91 -8.99
N GLY A 236 -10.49 9.86 -8.78
CA GLY A 236 -10.73 11.29 -8.99
C GLY A 236 -10.93 11.68 -10.44
N LEU A 237 -10.47 10.87 -11.42
CA LEU A 237 -10.64 11.11 -12.84
C LEU A 237 -12.10 10.92 -13.30
N ILE A 238 -12.93 10.23 -12.52
CA ILE A 238 -14.36 10.04 -12.87
C ILE A 238 -15.03 11.39 -13.08
N ASN A 239 -14.93 12.28 -12.12
CA ASN A 239 -15.54 13.61 -12.21
C ASN A 239 -14.82 14.52 -13.22
N LYS A 240 -13.48 14.46 -13.24
CA LYS A 240 -12.68 15.30 -14.16
C LYS A 240 -12.96 15.06 -15.62
N LEU A 241 -13.18 13.81 -16.00
CA LEU A 241 -13.37 13.40 -17.39
C LEU A 241 -14.86 13.25 -17.77
N ASP A 242 -15.78 13.74 -16.94
CA ASP A 242 -17.24 13.57 -17.12
C ASP A 242 -17.62 12.10 -17.42
N LEU A 243 -17.09 11.19 -16.58
CA LEU A 243 -17.43 9.78 -16.65
C LEU A 243 -18.61 9.49 -15.72
N TYR A 244 -19.44 8.52 -16.11
CA TYR A 244 -20.61 8.13 -15.37
C TYR A 244 -20.45 6.70 -14.85
N GLN A 245 -20.54 6.55 -13.53
CA GLN A 245 -20.54 5.24 -12.88
C GLN A 245 -21.93 4.63 -12.93
N LEU A 246 -22.03 3.46 -13.54
CA LEU A 246 -23.27 2.68 -13.59
C LEU A 246 -23.51 1.97 -12.25
N ALA A 247 -24.77 1.98 -11.80
CA ALA A 247 -25.14 1.26 -10.56
C ALA A 247 -25.09 -0.26 -10.80
N ASP A 248 -24.54 -0.97 -9.81
CA ASP A 248 -24.52 -2.44 -9.78
C ASP A 248 -25.89 -2.98 -9.36
N ASP A 249 -26.82 -3.07 -10.30
CA ASP A 249 -28.22 -3.44 -10.09
C ASP A 249 -28.43 -4.94 -9.83
N ARG A 250 -27.36 -5.75 -9.93
CA ARG A 250 -27.38 -7.18 -9.59
C ARG A 250 -26.52 -7.53 -8.39
N SER A 251 -25.94 -6.52 -7.71
CA SER A 251 -25.07 -6.70 -6.56
C SER A 251 -23.96 -7.74 -6.81
N TYR A 252 -23.31 -7.61 -7.97
CA TYR A 252 -22.27 -8.55 -8.37
C TYR A 252 -20.96 -8.32 -7.62
N PHE A 253 -20.60 -7.05 -7.42
CA PHE A 253 -19.34 -6.72 -6.76
C PHE A 253 -19.47 -6.84 -5.25
N PRO A 254 -18.52 -7.54 -4.59
CA PRO A 254 -18.48 -7.56 -3.14
C PRO A 254 -18.12 -6.18 -2.57
N PRO A 255 -18.37 -5.93 -1.29
CA PRO A 255 -17.91 -4.71 -0.64
C PRO A 255 -16.39 -4.70 -0.50
N TYR A 256 -15.80 -3.54 -0.73
CA TYR A 256 -14.36 -3.27 -0.59
C TYR A 256 -14.15 -2.14 0.42
N GLU A 257 -14.64 -2.30 1.65
CA GLU A 257 -14.38 -1.34 2.71
C GLU A 257 -12.89 -1.35 3.07
N ALA A 258 -12.28 -0.17 3.11
CA ALA A 258 -10.87 -0.01 3.46
C ALA A 258 -10.68 0.00 4.98
N ALA A 259 -9.71 -0.75 5.49
CA ALA A 259 -9.32 -0.73 6.89
C ALA A 259 -7.81 -0.93 7.05
N ALA A 260 -7.24 -0.36 8.11
CA ALA A 260 -5.86 -0.66 8.47
C ALA A 260 -5.77 -2.09 9.03
N VAL A 261 -4.77 -2.82 8.55
CA VAL A 261 -4.41 -4.17 9.00
C VAL A 261 -3.05 -4.08 9.66
N ALA A 262 -2.94 -4.58 10.88
CA ALA A 262 -1.71 -4.51 11.66
C ALA A 262 -1.31 -5.87 12.20
N ARG A 263 -0.01 -6.11 12.32
CA ARG A 263 0.50 -7.28 13.04
C ARG A 263 0.20 -7.14 14.52
N ARG A 264 -0.33 -8.21 15.13
CA ARG A 264 -0.63 -8.23 16.57
C ARG A 264 0.63 -7.93 17.40
N GLU A 265 1.75 -8.51 17.01
CA GLU A 265 3.04 -8.25 17.66
C GLU A 265 3.43 -6.75 17.69
N ALA A 266 3.17 -6.01 16.60
CA ALA A 266 3.44 -4.58 16.55
C ALA A 266 2.50 -3.79 17.47
N LEU A 267 1.22 -4.16 17.50
CA LEU A 267 0.22 -3.55 18.38
C LEU A 267 0.41 -3.90 19.87
N ASP A 268 1.00 -5.05 20.17
CA ASP A 268 1.32 -5.43 21.55
C ASP A 268 2.56 -4.73 22.06
N ARG A 269 3.54 -4.46 21.18
CA ARG A 269 4.71 -3.61 21.48
C ARG A 269 4.33 -2.14 21.63
N HIS A 270 3.32 -1.69 20.89
CA HIS A 270 2.90 -0.30 20.78
C HIS A 270 1.37 -0.19 20.85
N PRO A 271 0.74 -0.43 22.01
CA PRO A 271 -0.72 -0.47 22.16
C PRO A 271 -1.39 0.89 21.84
N GLU A 272 -0.66 2.00 21.97
CA GLU A 272 -1.09 3.35 21.62
C GLU A 272 -1.44 3.52 20.13
N ILE A 273 -0.92 2.65 19.26
CA ILE A 273 -1.25 2.66 17.82
C ILE A 273 -2.73 2.33 17.59
N ARG A 274 -3.32 1.40 18.38
CA ARG A 274 -4.75 1.07 18.25
C ARG A 274 -5.64 2.29 18.47
N GLU A 275 -5.35 3.07 19.50
CA GLU A 275 -6.09 4.29 19.81
C GLU A 275 -5.86 5.36 18.74
N ALA A 276 -4.61 5.56 18.34
CA ALA A 276 -4.24 6.52 17.30
C ALA A 276 -4.99 6.27 15.98
N LEU A 277 -4.97 5.03 15.49
CA LEU A 277 -5.63 4.63 14.24
C LEU A 277 -7.15 4.50 14.40
N GLY A 278 -7.65 4.14 15.58
CA GLY A 278 -9.08 4.12 15.89
C GLY A 278 -9.76 5.47 15.65
N GLY A 279 -9.02 6.57 15.79
CA GLY A 279 -9.51 7.91 15.47
C GLY A 279 -9.78 8.17 13.98
N LEU A 280 -9.36 7.27 13.09
CA LEU A 280 -9.64 7.34 11.64
C LEU A 280 -10.93 6.61 11.24
N ALA A 281 -11.53 5.83 12.15
CA ALA A 281 -12.73 5.05 11.86
C ALA A 281 -13.87 5.93 11.36
N GLY A 282 -14.41 5.62 10.18
CA GLY A 282 -15.51 6.36 9.55
C GLY A 282 -15.19 7.80 9.14
N LYS A 283 -13.93 8.23 9.10
CA LYS A 283 -13.54 9.62 8.82
C LYS A 283 -13.34 9.93 7.35
N ILE A 284 -13.24 8.94 6.50
CA ILE A 284 -13.04 9.11 5.07
C ILE A 284 -14.31 8.64 4.37
N SER A 285 -15.08 9.52 3.74
CA SER A 285 -16.20 9.14 2.86
C SER A 285 -15.70 8.82 1.44
N ASP A 286 -16.55 8.18 0.61
CA ASP A 286 -16.23 7.95 -0.81
C ASP A 286 -15.89 9.26 -1.53
N ASP A 287 -16.66 10.33 -1.30
CA ASP A 287 -16.40 11.64 -1.91
C ASP A 287 -15.09 12.26 -1.43
N GLU A 288 -14.78 12.12 -0.14
CA GLU A 288 -13.51 12.59 0.40
C GLU A 288 -12.33 11.82 -0.22
N MET A 289 -12.46 10.49 -0.37
CA MET A 289 -11.40 9.70 -1.00
C MET A 289 -11.20 10.07 -2.49
N ARG A 290 -12.29 10.31 -3.23
CA ARG A 290 -12.21 10.84 -4.61
C ARG A 290 -11.47 12.17 -4.67
N ARG A 291 -11.77 13.08 -3.71
CA ARG A 291 -11.10 14.37 -3.62
C ARG A 291 -9.59 14.23 -3.35
N LEU A 292 -9.22 13.35 -2.42
CA LEU A 292 -7.82 13.08 -2.10
C LEU A 292 -7.08 12.49 -3.30
N ASN A 293 -7.66 11.48 -3.96
CA ASN A 293 -7.10 10.88 -5.17
C ASN A 293 -6.95 11.92 -6.30
N TYR A 294 -7.96 12.77 -6.50
CA TYR A 294 -7.90 13.83 -7.51
C TYR A 294 -6.78 14.85 -7.23
N SER A 295 -6.57 15.20 -5.96
CA SER A 295 -5.50 16.13 -5.59
C SER A 295 -4.12 15.61 -6.02
N VAL A 296 -3.91 14.28 -6.02
CA VAL A 296 -2.66 13.68 -6.51
C VAL A 296 -2.69 13.46 -8.02
N ASP A 297 -3.65 12.68 -8.53
CA ASP A 297 -3.66 12.25 -9.94
C ASP A 297 -4.07 13.37 -10.91
N GLY A 298 -4.91 14.27 -10.46
CA GLY A 298 -5.44 15.38 -11.26
C GLY A 298 -4.65 16.68 -11.14
N GLU A 299 -4.17 17.00 -9.95
CA GLU A 299 -3.47 18.25 -9.63
C GLU A 299 -1.95 18.08 -9.47
N GLY A 300 -1.45 16.84 -9.40
CA GLY A 300 -0.02 16.54 -9.30
C GLY A 300 0.59 16.87 -7.92
N ARG A 301 -0.24 16.85 -6.86
CA ARG A 301 0.21 17.14 -5.50
C ARG A 301 0.90 15.94 -4.87
N ASP A 302 1.81 16.21 -3.93
CA ASP A 302 2.48 15.17 -3.17
C ASP A 302 1.48 14.46 -2.22
N PRO A 303 1.36 13.12 -2.25
CA PRO A 303 0.50 12.35 -1.35
C PRO A 303 0.70 12.67 0.13
N LYS A 304 1.94 12.94 0.53
CA LYS A 304 2.30 13.32 1.90
C LYS A 304 1.66 14.64 2.33
N ASP A 305 1.61 15.62 1.44
CA ASP A 305 1.01 16.91 1.73
C ASP A 305 -0.52 16.81 1.74
N VAL A 306 -1.09 16.03 0.81
CA VAL A 306 -2.53 15.74 0.76
C VAL A 306 -2.99 15.06 2.04
N ALA A 307 -2.26 14.04 2.51
CA ALA A 307 -2.53 13.36 3.78
C ALA A 307 -2.47 14.32 4.98
N ARG A 308 -1.46 15.20 5.04
CA ARG A 308 -1.30 16.19 6.12
C ARG A 308 -2.47 17.17 6.19
N GLU A 309 -2.93 17.67 5.05
CA GLU A 309 -4.08 18.59 4.99
C GLU A 309 -5.37 17.91 5.41
N PHE A 310 -5.60 16.69 4.95
CA PHE A 310 -6.74 15.88 5.37
C PHE A 310 -6.75 15.71 6.90
N LEU A 311 -5.64 15.27 7.50
CA LEU A 311 -5.52 15.10 8.95
C LEU A 311 -5.75 16.41 9.71
N SER A 312 -5.29 17.53 9.17
CA SER A 312 -5.54 18.85 9.76
C SER A 312 -7.03 19.23 9.71
N SER A 313 -7.77 18.76 8.71
CA SER A 313 -9.20 19.05 8.54
C SER A 313 -10.09 18.28 9.52
N ILE A 314 -9.76 17.02 9.81
CA ILE A 314 -10.55 16.15 10.69
C ILE A 314 -10.27 16.35 12.19
N ASN A 315 -9.17 17.05 12.54
CA ASN A 315 -8.79 17.37 13.92
C ASN A 315 -9.31 18.75 14.38
N ARG A 316 -10.06 19.45 13.54
CA ARG A 316 -10.76 20.70 13.87
C ARG A 316 -12.16 20.43 14.38
#